data_cb87317332124b23d5c1e9a5d8ac9553
#
_entry.id   cb87317332124b23d5c1e9a5d8ac9553
#
_cell.length_a   1.000
_cell.length_b   1.000
_cell.length_c   1.000
_cell.angle_alpha   90.00
_cell.angle_beta   90.00
_cell.angle_gamma   90.00
#
_symmetry.space_group_name_H-M   'P 1'
#
loop_
_entity.id
_entity.type
_entity.pdbx_description
1 polymer ?
#
loop_
_entity_poly.entity_id
_entity_poly.type
_entity_poly.pdbx_seq_one_letter_code
_entity_poly.pdbx_strand_id
1 'polypeptide(L)'
;MKKFNIFDMVLFTMFGVLLYLSDIVFELIPNVHGVALLICVITLVYRSRAIISILVYIMITMVTSLVVSAGHSLWWIPYIYIFPILWLLVMLIPKKAPLKVKIALCTVFSGLHGLLFGVMYLPFQVIMYNLNLEMAIAWLSAGVIFDVIHMVGNIAMCSLIYPLYKTLIKLEESRQKKNYR
;
A
#
# COMPACT_ATOMS: atom_id res chain seq x y z
N MET A 1 4.84 16.83 -19.28
CA MET A 1 5.28 15.96 -18.17
C MET A 1 6.61 16.47 -17.64
N LYS A 2 6.75 16.79 -16.33
CA LYS A 2 8.07 17.11 -15.74
C LYS A 2 9.00 15.92 -15.93
N LYS A 3 10.24 16.15 -16.41
CA LYS A 3 11.25 15.08 -16.53
C LYS A 3 11.50 14.47 -15.13
N PHE A 4 11.65 13.17 -15.10
CA PHE A 4 12.04 12.42 -13.91
C PHE A 4 13.52 12.70 -13.63
N ASN A 5 13.85 13.10 -12.42
CA ASN A 5 15.21 13.46 -12.04
C ASN A 5 15.72 12.63 -10.86
N ILE A 6 17.02 12.74 -10.54
CA ILE A 6 17.67 11.98 -9.46
C ILE A 6 16.96 12.19 -8.12
N PHE A 7 16.50 13.44 -7.85
CA PHE A 7 15.77 13.71 -6.60
C PHE A 7 14.43 12.95 -6.55
N ASP A 8 13.72 12.84 -7.67
CA ASP A 8 12.47 12.05 -7.71
C ASP A 8 12.78 10.57 -7.43
N MET A 9 13.89 10.03 -7.94
CA MET A 9 14.31 8.65 -7.66
C MET A 9 14.55 8.45 -6.17
N VAL A 10 15.34 9.31 -5.54
CA VAL A 10 15.63 9.25 -4.10
C VAL A 10 14.34 9.36 -3.29
N LEU A 11 13.48 10.33 -3.62
CA LEU A 11 12.21 10.55 -2.91
C LEU A 11 11.30 9.32 -2.93
N PHE A 12 11.07 8.74 -4.10
CA PHE A 12 10.19 7.57 -4.22
C PHE A 12 10.83 6.31 -3.63
N THR A 13 12.15 6.18 -3.66
CA THR A 13 12.86 5.11 -2.94
C THR A 13 12.67 5.26 -1.42
N MET A 14 12.82 6.47 -0.88
CA MET A 14 12.56 6.73 0.55
C MET A 14 11.11 6.41 0.94
N PHE A 15 10.13 6.76 0.10
CA PHE A 15 8.75 6.36 0.35
C PHE A 15 8.56 4.85 0.32
N GLY A 16 9.25 4.13 -0.58
CA GLY A 16 9.21 2.66 -0.60
C GLY A 16 9.80 2.04 0.68
N VAL A 17 10.90 2.61 1.19
CA VAL A 17 11.48 2.23 2.49
C VAL A 17 10.51 2.52 3.63
N LEU A 18 9.82 3.68 3.62
CA LEU A 18 8.82 4.02 4.63
C LEU A 18 7.61 3.07 4.61
N LEU A 19 7.16 2.63 3.42
CA LEU A 19 6.15 1.59 3.29
C LEU A 19 6.60 0.30 3.98
N TYR A 20 7.81 -0.15 3.72
CA TYR A 20 8.37 -1.35 4.32
C TYR A 20 8.55 -1.21 5.85
N LEU A 21 9.06 -0.08 6.32
CA LEU A 21 9.19 0.17 7.77
C LEU A 21 7.84 0.22 8.47
N SER A 22 6.81 0.79 7.82
CA SER A 22 5.47 0.81 8.39
C SER A 22 4.83 -0.58 8.50
N ASP A 23 5.25 -1.52 7.65
CA ASP A 23 4.84 -2.92 7.72
C ASP A 23 5.46 -3.59 8.96
N ILE A 24 6.78 -3.47 9.13
CA ILE A 24 7.53 -4.07 10.25
C ILE A 24 7.13 -3.48 11.61
N VAL A 25 7.01 -2.15 11.72
CA VAL A 25 6.72 -1.49 13.00
C VAL A 25 5.40 -1.97 13.61
N PHE A 26 4.44 -2.31 12.78
CA PHE A 26 3.13 -2.79 13.23
C PHE A 26 3.02 -4.32 13.25
N GLU A 27 4.08 -5.08 12.97
CA GLU A 27 4.07 -6.55 12.95
C GLU A 27 3.59 -7.19 14.27
N LEU A 28 3.73 -6.47 15.40
CA LEU A 28 3.23 -6.90 16.70
C LEU A 28 1.69 -6.95 16.78
N ILE A 29 0.99 -6.24 15.88
CA ILE A 29 -0.47 -6.23 15.81
C ILE A 29 -0.87 -6.87 14.48
N PRO A 30 -1.32 -8.13 14.47
CA PRO A 30 -1.62 -8.83 13.23
C PRO A 30 -2.57 -8.04 12.32
N ASN A 31 -2.20 -7.92 11.05
CA ASN A 31 -2.97 -7.24 9.99
C ASN A 31 -3.27 -5.74 10.26
N VAL A 32 -2.53 -5.07 11.13
CA VAL A 32 -2.59 -3.62 11.31
C VAL A 32 -1.25 -3.03 10.86
N HIS A 33 -1.24 -2.27 9.79
CA HIS A 33 -0.04 -1.61 9.27
C HIS A 33 -0.37 -0.31 8.51
N GLY A 34 0.63 0.55 8.35
CA GLY A 34 0.47 1.86 7.71
C GLY A 34 0.56 1.85 6.18
N VAL A 35 0.74 0.68 5.55
CA VAL A 35 1.02 0.58 4.10
C VAL A 35 -0.12 1.19 3.27
N ALA A 36 -1.37 0.80 3.55
CA ALA A 36 -2.54 1.32 2.81
C ALA A 36 -2.69 2.85 2.99
N LEU A 37 -2.49 3.36 4.20
CA LEU A 37 -2.46 4.80 4.51
C LEU A 37 -1.43 5.53 3.65
N LEU A 38 -0.19 5.05 3.65
CA LEU A 38 0.92 5.69 2.93
C LEU A 38 0.71 5.62 1.41
N ILE A 39 0.23 4.48 0.87
CA ILE A 39 -0.14 4.37 -0.55
C ILE A 39 -1.19 5.43 -0.90
N CYS A 40 -2.25 5.59 -0.09
CA CYS A 40 -3.26 6.62 -0.32
C CYS A 40 -2.64 8.01 -0.35
N VAL A 41 -1.87 8.40 0.67
CA VAL A 41 -1.31 9.74 0.80
C VAL A 41 -0.33 10.05 -0.34
N ILE A 42 0.61 9.14 -0.63
CA ILE A 42 1.59 9.31 -1.70
C ILE A 42 0.88 9.40 -3.06
N THR A 43 -0.14 8.56 -3.31
CA THR A 43 -0.90 8.57 -4.57
C THR A 43 -1.73 9.84 -4.73
N LEU A 44 -2.36 10.36 -3.67
CA LEU A 44 -3.10 11.62 -3.74
C LEU A 44 -2.20 12.79 -4.16
N VAL A 45 -0.94 12.81 -3.73
CA VAL A 45 0.02 13.90 -4.03
C VAL A 45 0.73 13.66 -5.37
N TYR A 46 1.32 12.49 -5.57
CA TYR A 46 2.22 12.20 -6.69
C TYR A 46 1.58 11.42 -7.84
N ARG A 47 0.35 10.94 -7.66
CA ARG A 47 -0.45 10.27 -8.70
C ARG A 47 0.28 9.04 -9.27
N SER A 48 0.42 9.00 -10.61
CA SER A 48 1.06 7.87 -11.30
C SER A 48 2.48 7.56 -10.84
N ARG A 49 3.22 8.55 -10.34
CA ARG A 49 4.60 8.35 -9.85
C ARG A 49 4.66 7.56 -8.54
N ALA A 50 3.57 7.54 -7.77
CA ALA A 50 3.49 6.79 -6.50
C ALA A 50 3.75 5.29 -6.70
N ILE A 51 3.47 4.74 -7.88
CA ILE A 51 3.74 3.33 -8.20
C ILE A 51 5.20 2.95 -7.97
N ILE A 52 6.15 3.87 -8.17
CA ILE A 52 7.58 3.61 -7.98
C ILE A 52 7.86 3.23 -6.52
N SER A 53 7.24 3.93 -5.56
CA SER A 53 7.38 3.62 -4.13
C SER A 53 6.83 2.25 -3.79
N ILE A 54 5.72 1.86 -4.42
CA ILE A 54 5.11 0.54 -4.24
C ILE A 54 6.03 -0.56 -4.80
N LEU A 55 6.61 -0.34 -5.99
CA LEU A 55 7.56 -1.29 -6.57
C LEU A 55 8.83 -1.44 -5.72
N VAL A 56 9.35 -0.33 -5.16
CA VAL A 56 10.49 -0.37 -4.24
C VAL A 56 10.12 -1.14 -2.96
N TYR A 57 8.94 -0.91 -2.39
CA TYR A 57 8.44 -1.66 -1.23
C TYR A 57 8.38 -3.17 -1.52
N ILE A 58 7.77 -3.56 -2.64
CA ILE A 58 7.67 -4.97 -3.04
C ILE A 58 9.07 -5.58 -3.24
N MET A 59 10.00 -4.84 -3.86
CA MET A 59 11.37 -5.29 -4.07
C MET A 59 12.11 -5.50 -2.73
N ILE A 60 11.98 -4.59 -1.77
CA ILE A 60 12.59 -4.74 -0.44
C ILE A 60 11.97 -5.96 0.26
N THR A 61 10.65 -6.09 0.25
CA THR A 61 9.95 -7.25 0.85
C THR A 61 10.39 -8.57 0.22
N MET A 62 10.55 -8.60 -1.11
CA MET A 62 11.08 -9.76 -1.83
C MET A 62 12.50 -10.11 -1.34
N VAL A 63 13.41 -9.15 -1.37
CA VAL A 63 14.81 -9.39 -0.99
C VAL A 63 14.92 -9.84 0.46
N THR A 64 14.23 -9.17 1.39
CA THR A 64 14.26 -9.53 2.82
C THR A 64 13.62 -10.89 3.07
N SER A 65 12.51 -11.21 2.42
CA SER A 65 11.88 -12.52 2.51
C SER A 65 12.82 -13.63 2.02
N LEU A 66 13.45 -13.45 0.86
CA LEU A 66 14.38 -14.43 0.29
C LEU A 66 15.64 -14.62 1.18
N VAL A 67 16.16 -13.54 1.76
CA VAL A 67 17.33 -13.61 2.65
C VAL A 67 16.97 -14.29 3.97
N VAL A 68 15.87 -13.90 4.62
CA VAL A 68 15.48 -14.42 5.94
C VAL A 68 15.05 -15.89 5.85
N SER A 69 14.37 -16.29 4.78
CA SER A 69 13.87 -17.66 4.60
C SER A 69 14.79 -18.54 3.75
N ALA A 70 16.00 -18.11 3.43
CA ALA A 70 16.95 -18.82 2.56
C ALA A 70 16.30 -19.24 1.21
N GLY A 71 15.44 -18.39 0.66
CA GLY A 71 14.78 -18.60 -0.61
C GLY A 71 13.50 -19.47 -0.57
N HIS A 72 13.09 -19.95 0.60
CA HIS A 72 11.95 -20.87 0.72
C HIS A 72 10.60 -20.17 0.89
N SER A 73 10.56 -18.86 1.10
CA SER A 73 9.31 -18.13 1.33
C SER A 73 8.95 -17.24 0.16
N LEU A 74 7.76 -17.45 -0.39
CA LEU A 74 7.24 -16.75 -1.57
C LEU A 74 5.99 -15.91 -1.26
N TRP A 75 5.72 -15.65 0.02
CA TRP A 75 4.51 -14.95 0.50
C TRP A 75 4.37 -13.52 -0.04
N TRP A 76 5.44 -12.89 -0.50
CA TRP A 76 5.48 -11.55 -1.08
C TRP A 76 4.91 -11.48 -2.52
N ILE A 77 4.80 -12.62 -3.22
CA ILE A 77 4.37 -12.65 -4.64
C ILE A 77 3.01 -11.97 -4.86
N PRO A 78 1.97 -12.20 -4.04
CA PRO A 78 0.69 -11.51 -4.21
C PRO A 78 0.78 -9.98 -4.11
N TYR A 79 1.78 -9.43 -3.44
CA TYR A 79 1.97 -7.99 -3.30
C TYR A 79 2.18 -7.29 -4.64
N ILE A 80 2.66 -8.02 -5.67
CA ILE A 80 2.86 -7.52 -7.03
C ILE A 80 1.55 -6.99 -7.64
N TYR A 81 0.41 -7.52 -7.25
CA TYR A 81 -0.89 -7.07 -7.76
C TYR A 81 -1.78 -6.45 -6.66
N ILE A 82 -1.70 -6.91 -5.43
CA ILE A 82 -2.58 -6.44 -4.34
C ILE A 82 -2.38 -4.94 -4.10
N PHE A 83 -1.17 -4.46 -3.88
CA PHE A 83 -0.92 -3.04 -3.61
C PHE A 83 -1.08 -2.13 -4.84
N PRO A 84 -0.70 -2.52 -6.06
CA PRO A 84 -1.07 -1.79 -7.27
C PRO A 84 -2.58 -1.66 -7.49
N ILE A 85 -3.41 -2.63 -7.07
CA ILE A 85 -4.87 -2.49 -7.11
C ILE A 85 -5.32 -1.31 -6.23
N LEU A 86 -4.84 -1.20 -5.00
CA LEU A 86 -5.17 -0.05 -4.14
C LEU A 86 -4.71 1.27 -4.76
N TRP A 87 -3.49 1.32 -5.31
CA TRP A 87 -3.00 2.50 -6.03
C TRP A 87 -3.93 2.89 -7.19
N LEU A 88 -4.38 1.92 -8.02
CA LEU A 88 -5.30 2.17 -9.11
C LEU A 88 -6.64 2.73 -8.61
N LEU A 89 -7.21 2.17 -7.54
CA LEU A 89 -8.44 2.68 -6.93
C LEU A 89 -8.28 4.15 -6.50
N VAL A 90 -7.18 4.49 -5.83
CA VAL A 90 -6.89 5.88 -5.42
C VAL A 90 -6.65 6.78 -6.63
N MET A 91 -6.09 6.27 -7.73
CA MET A 91 -5.94 7.01 -8.99
C MET A 91 -7.27 7.42 -9.62
N LEU A 92 -8.36 6.68 -9.37
CA LEU A 92 -9.71 7.03 -9.84
C LEU A 92 -10.26 8.30 -9.16
N ILE A 93 -9.74 8.67 -7.99
CA ILE A 93 -10.19 9.88 -7.28
C ILE A 93 -9.80 11.13 -8.09
N PRO A 94 -10.78 11.99 -8.46
CA PRO A 94 -10.49 13.19 -9.24
C PRO A 94 -9.52 14.14 -8.53
N LYS A 95 -8.55 14.67 -9.26
CA LYS A 95 -7.56 15.62 -8.71
C LYS A 95 -8.21 16.84 -8.06
N LYS A 96 -9.32 17.34 -8.66
CA LYS A 96 -10.05 18.52 -8.21
C LYS A 96 -11.06 18.23 -7.08
N ALA A 97 -11.25 16.97 -6.67
CA ALA A 97 -12.18 16.63 -5.59
C ALA A 97 -11.79 17.36 -4.29
N PRO A 98 -12.75 17.80 -3.49
CA PRO A 98 -12.50 18.36 -2.15
C PRO A 98 -11.72 17.40 -1.26
N LEU A 99 -10.87 17.92 -0.38
CA LEU A 99 -10.02 17.08 0.46
C LEU A 99 -10.84 16.10 1.33
N LYS A 100 -11.99 16.53 1.85
CA LYS A 100 -12.90 15.66 2.61
C LYS A 100 -13.35 14.44 1.79
N VAL A 101 -13.69 14.65 0.51
CA VAL A 101 -14.09 13.56 -0.41
C VAL A 101 -12.92 12.63 -0.69
N LYS A 102 -11.70 13.18 -0.92
CA LYS A 102 -10.49 12.36 -1.10
C LYS A 102 -10.24 11.46 0.10
N ILE A 103 -10.33 12.02 1.31
CA ILE A 103 -10.13 11.25 2.55
C ILE A 103 -11.20 10.15 2.67
N ALA A 104 -12.48 10.50 2.49
CA ALA A 104 -13.57 9.52 2.58
C ALA A 104 -13.40 8.36 1.59
N LEU A 105 -13.07 8.67 0.32
CA LEU A 105 -12.86 7.63 -0.70
C LEU A 105 -11.61 6.78 -0.39
N CYS A 106 -10.51 7.39 0.07
CA CYS A 106 -9.35 6.63 0.50
C CYS A 106 -9.67 5.70 1.68
N THR A 107 -10.47 6.16 2.65
CA THR A 107 -10.89 5.33 3.79
C THR A 107 -11.74 4.14 3.32
N VAL A 108 -12.69 4.38 2.41
CA VAL A 108 -13.51 3.29 1.83
C VAL A 108 -12.63 2.30 1.05
N PHE A 109 -11.77 2.80 0.16
CA PHE A 109 -10.91 1.93 -0.65
C PHE A 109 -9.91 1.13 0.20
N SER A 110 -9.29 1.75 1.20
CA SER A 110 -8.38 1.06 2.13
C SER A 110 -9.12 0.03 2.98
N GLY A 111 -10.31 0.36 3.47
CA GLY A 111 -11.15 -0.57 4.24
C GLY A 111 -11.54 -1.78 3.39
N LEU A 112 -12.08 -1.56 2.18
CA LEU A 112 -12.44 -2.64 1.26
C LEU A 112 -11.21 -3.47 0.84
N HIS A 113 -10.06 -2.81 0.60
CA HIS A 113 -8.82 -3.50 0.29
C HIS A 113 -8.40 -4.44 1.43
N GLY A 114 -8.51 -3.99 2.69
CA GLY A 114 -8.24 -4.84 3.86
C GLY A 114 -9.22 -6.00 3.97
N LEU A 115 -10.53 -5.75 3.80
CA LEU A 115 -11.57 -6.77 3.87
C LEU A 115 -11.43 -7.84 2.78
N LEU A 116 -10.98 -7.45 1.59
CA LEU A 116 -10.83 -8.35 0.43
C LEU A 116 -9.41 -8.90 0.30
N PHE A 117 -8.53 -8.66 1.27
CA PHE A 117 -7.13 -9.04 1.20
C PHE A 117 -6.96 -10.55 1.02
N GLY A 118 -7.65 -11.36 1.83
CA GLY A 118 -7.66 -12.81 1.70
C GLY A 118 -8.18 -13.29 0.34
N VAL A 119 -9.25 -12.67 -0.17
CA VAL A 119 -9.79 -12.98 -1.50
C VAL A 119 -8.76 -12.69 -2.60
N MET A 120 -8.07 -11.55 -2.53
CA MET A 120 -7.00 -11.20 -3.47
C MET A 120 -5.78 -12.13 -3.31
N TYR A 121 -5.52 -12.61 -2.12
CA TYR A 121 -4.40 -13.52 -1.84
C TYR A 121 -4.67 -14.97 -2.28
N LEU A 122 -5.95 -15.38 -2.35
CA LEU A 122 -6.39 -16.74 -2.63
C LEU A 122 -5.81 -17.33 -3.93
N PRO A 123 -5.73 -16.63 -5.08
CA PRO A 123 -5.18 -17.19 -6.31
C PRO A 123 -3.75 -17.74 -6.12
N PHE A 124 -2.93 -17.04 -5.35
CA PHE A 124 -1.58 -17.49 -5.01
C PHE A 124 -1.64 -18.77 -4.16
N GLN A 125 -2.50 -18.81 -3.15
CA GLN A 125 -2.63 -19.99 -2.28
C GLN A 125 -3.09 -21.23 -3.07
N VAL A 126 -4.08 -21.05 -3.95
CA VAL A 126 -4.57 -22.14 -4.80
C VAL A 126 -3.45 -22.72 -5.67
N ILE A 127 -2.65 -21.87 -6.30
CA ILE A 127 -1.56 -22.31 -7.18
C ILE A 127 -0.43 -22.97 -6.38
N MET A 128 -0.02 -22.35 -5.27
CA MET A 128 1.14 -22.82 -4.50
C MET A 128 0.89 -24.11 -3.73
N TYR A 129 -0.33 -24.30 -3.24
CA TYR A 129 -0.67 -25.46 -2.38
C TYR A 129 -1.66 -26.42 -3.05
N ASN A 130 -1.96 -26.24 -4.35
CA ASN A 130 -2.91 -27.07 -5.10
C ASN A 130 -4.26 -27.23 -4.38
N LEU A 131 -4.81 -26.12 -3.85
CA LEU A 131 -6.06 -26.15 -3.11
C LEU A 131 -7.23 -26.51 -4.06
N ASN A 132 -8.04 -27.48 -3.69
CA ASN A 132 -9.34 -27.68 -4.32
C ASN A 132 -10.36 -26.65 -3.82
N LEU A 133 -11.58 -26.67 -4.37
CA LEU A 133 -12.62 -25.68 -4.01
C LEU A 133 -12.98 -25.71 -2.52
N GLU A 134 -13.09 -26.88 -1.93
CA GLU A 134 -13.42 -27.05 -0.52
C GLU A 134 -12.32 -26.49 0.39
N MET A 135 -11.05 -26.79 0.10
CA MET A 135 -9.89 -26.26 0.80
C MET A 135 -9.79 -24.73 0.64
N ALA A 136 -10.08 -24.20 -0.55
CA ALA A 136 -10.08 -22.77 -0.81
C ALA A 136 -11.15 -22.03 0.02
N ILE A 137 -12.37 -22.58 0.10
CA ILE A 137 -13.44 -22.03 0.94
C ILE A 137 -13.07 -22.12 2.43
N ALA A 138 -12.51 -23.26 2.87
CA ALA A 138 -12.06 -23.42 4.25
C ALA A 138 -10.97 -22.41 4.61
N TRP A 139 -9.99 -22.19 3.71
CA TRP A 139 -8.91 -21.19 3.88
C TRP A 139 -9.46 -19.78 4.00
N LEU A 140 -10.37 -19.35 3.11
CA LEU A 140 -11.03 -18.05 3.19
C LEU A 140 -11.83 -17.90 4.50
N SER A 141 -12.61 -18.92 4.86
CA SER A 141 -13.44 -18.89 6.07
C SER A 141 -12.59 -18.72 7.34
N ALA A 142 -11.46 -19.42 7.41
CA ALA A 142 -10.50 -19.27 8.52
C ALA A 142 -9.83 -17.89 8.54
N GLY A 143 -9.67 -17.26 7.37
CA GLY A 143 -9.03 -15.94 7.20
C GLY A 143 -9.94 -14.76 7.51
N VAL A 144 -11.27 -14.89 7.49
CA VAL A 144 -12.24 -13.77 7.59
C VAL A 144 -11.97 -12.84 8.78
N ILE A 145 -11.65 -13.39 9.95
CA ILE A 145 -11.40 -12.57 11.13
C ILE A 145 -10.18 -11.66 10.93
N PHE A 146 -9.14 -12.14 10.26
CA PHE A 146 -7.95 -11.36 9.96
C PHE A 146 -8.22 -10.27 8.91
N ASP A 147 -9.07 -10.57 7.92
CA ASP A 147 -9.51 -9.58 6.92
C ASP A 147 -10.35 -8.48 7.57
N VAL A 148 -11.21 -8.81 8.54
CA VAL A 148 -11.97 -7.81 9.32
C VAL A 148 -11.03 -6.95 10.17
N ILE A 149 -10.04 -7.52 10.85
CA ILE A 149 -9.03 -6.77 11.60
C ILE A 149 -8.26 -5.85 10.67
N HIS A 150 -7.88 -6.32 9.50
CA HIS A 150 -7.17 -5.54 8.47
C HIS A 150 -8.03 -4.36 7.97
N MET A 151 -9.32 -4.60 7.70
CA MET A 151 -10.27 -3.54 7.34
C MET A 151 -10.35 -2.46 8.42
N VAL A 152 -10.57 -2.85 9.67
CA VAL A 152 -10.69 -1.91 10.79
C VAL A 152 -9.39 -1.15 11.02
N GLY A 153 -8.25 -1.84 10.97
CA GLY A 153 -6.92 -1.24 11.07
C GLY A 153 -6.69 -0.20 9.97
N ASN A 154 -6.97 -0.53 8.72
CA ASN A 154 -6.84 0.40 7.61
C ASN A 154 -7.74 1.63 7.75
N ILE A 155 -9.00 1.45 8.18
CA ILE A 155 -9.93 2.56 8.43
C ILE A 155 -9.40 3.46 9.55
N ALA A 156 -8.94 2.90 10.65
CA ALA A 156 -8.38 3.65 11.77
C ALA A 156 -7.13 4.46 11.35
N MET A 157 -6.21 3.83 10.61
CA MET A 157 -5.01 4.50 10.09
C MET A 157 -5.34 5.65 9.13
N CYS A 158 -6.46 5.59 8.39
CA CYS A 158 -6.89 6.66 7.49
C CYS A 158 -7.22 7.98 8.21
N SER A 159 -7.40 7.99 9.53
CA SER A 159 -7.50 9.23 10.32
C SER A 159 -6.26 10.14 10.16
N LEU A 160 -5.11 9.55 9.84
CA LEU A 160 -3.85 10.25 9.62
C LEU A 160 -3.67 10.78 8.18
N ILE A 161 -4.59 10.52 7.26
CA ILE A 161 -4.48 11.02 5.86
C ILE A 161 -4.41 12.55 5.84
N TYR A 162 -5.25 13.23 6.62
CA TYR A 162 -5.28 14.71 6.62
C TYR A 162 -3.92 15.34 6.97
N PRO A 163 -3.33 15.07 8.14
CA PRO A 163 -2.05 15.68 8.50
C PRO A 163 -0.93 15.28 7.55
N LEU A 164 -0.83 14.01 7.15
CA LEU A 164 0.22 13.55 6.25
C LEU A 164 0.09 14.18 4.85
N TYR A 165 -1.12 14.25 4.31
CA TYR A 165 -1.37 14.91 3.02
C TYR A 165 -0.96 16.39 3.05
N LYS A 166 -1.33 17.14 4.10
CA LYS A 166 -0.95 18.55 4.25
C LYS A 166 0.56 18.75 4.37
N THR A 167 1.22 17.90 5.13
CA THR A 167 2.68 17.91 5.26
C THR A 167 3.36 17.66 3.92
N LEU A 168 2.90 16.64 3.18
CA LEU A 168 3.48 16.27 1.90
C LEU A 168 3.29 17.35 0.83
N ILE A 169 2.12 17.99 0.78
CA ILE A 169 1.86 19.12 -0.12
C ILE A 169 2.80 20.30 0.21
N LYS A 170 2.95 20.66 1.49
CA LYS A 170 3.84 21.75 1.91
C LYS A 170 5.31 21.46 1.53
N LEU A 171 5.76 20.24 1.70
CA LEU A 171 7.10 19.82 1.29
C LEU A 171 7.29 19.94 -0.22
N GLU A 172 6.31 19.50 -1.00
CA GLU A 172 6.37 19.59 -2.47
C GLU A 172 6.35 21.04 -2.97
N GLU A 173 5.55 21.92 -2.38
CA GLU A 173 5.54 23.36 -2.68
C GLU A 173 6.89 24.02 -2.36
N SER A 174 7.49 23.69 -1.21
CA SER A 174 8.82 24.20 -0.81
C SER A 174 9.91 23.72 -1.78
N ARG A 175 9.82 22.48 -2.24
CA ARG A 175 10.72 21.92 -3.25
C ARG A 175 10.62 22.64 -4.59
N GLN A 176 9.39 22.93 -5.02
CA GLN A 176 9.18 23.64 -6.29
C GLN A 176 9.76 25.05 -6.26
N LYS A 177 9.58 25.78 -5.15
CA LYS A 177 10.16 27.13 -4.98
C LYS A 177 11.69 27.16 -5.08
N LYS A 178 12.38 26.12 -4.57
CA LYS A 178 13.85 26.03 -4.66
C LYS A 178 14.37 25.75 -6.07
N ASN A 179 13.60 25.05 -6.90
CA ASN A 179 14.00 24.73 -8.27
C ASN A 179 13.81 25.89 -9.25
N TYR A 180 13.17 26.99 -8.85
CA TYR A 180 12.97 28.22 -9.65
C TYR A 180 13.90 29.38 -9.22
N ARG A 181 14.78 29.14 -8.25
CA ARG A 181 15.86 30.06 -7.86
C ARG A 181 17.22 29.55 -8.35
#